data_8b7dbb05e75f70ea71f304caf7b09e5d
#
_entry.id   8b7dbb05e75f70ea71f304caf7b09e5d
#
_cell.length_a   1.000
_cell.length_b   1.000
_cell.length_c   1.000
_cell.angle_alpha   90.00
_cell.angle_beta   90.00
_cell.angle_gamma   90.00
#
_symmetry.space_group_name_H-M   'P 1'
#
loop_
_entity.id
_entity.type
_entity.pdbx_description
1 polymer ?
#
loop_
_entity_poly.entity_id
_entity_poly.type
_entity_poly.pdbx_seq_one_letter_code
_entity_poly.pdbx_strand_id
1 'polypeptide(L)'
;MDIKKLESYAELIVRVGANIQKGQDVVISAELDQPEFVEMLVEQCYLAGAAEVRVEWTHQPLRLKHVKYQTVERLGEIKDWEKQKLLHRAETLPAMIYIESADPSGLDGLDQEKWGKSVQMRWKVIKPIRDSMENKYQWVIAAAPGKAWAKKVFPELGEAEAVEKLWEAILYTSRAEGDGVKAWQEHNADLKSRCEYLNSLGLRKLHYKSANGTDFTVGLIPQAQFLAGAEDTLGTNVRFNPNIPSEEVFTSPMKGQAEGIVYSTRPLSYRGTMIENFSIRFENGKVTEVKAQKGEDALKTLVNMDEGSKMLGECALVPFDSPIRNSGIMFYNTLFDENAACHLALGDGFANCIKDFENYTLEQCREMGINSSMIHEDFMIGSEDLNITGETESGERVQIFKNGNWAF
;
A
#
# COMPACT_ATOMS: atom_id res chain seq x y z
N MET A 1 16.15 15.11 -16.74
CA MET A 1 15.33 15.56 -15.58
C MET A 1 16.02 16.67 -14.84
N ASP A 2 15.30 17.70 -14.38
CA ASP A 2 15.84 18.81 -13.59
C ASP A 2 16.22 18.33 -12.18
N ILE A 3 17.48 18.51 -11.79
CA ILE A 3 18.03 18.04 -10.52
C ILE A 3 17.34 18.69 -9.32
N LYS A 4 16.92 19.96 -9.44
CA LYS A 4 16.20 20.68 -8.39
C LYS A 4 14.83 20.09 -8.08
N LYS A 5 14.15 19.53 -9.09
CA LYS A 5 12.89 18.82 -8.88
C LYS A 5 13.11 17.51 -8.11
N LEU A 6 14.20 16.80 -8.39
CA LEU A 6 14.56 15.58 -7.67
C LEU A 6 14.95 15.89 -6.23
N GLU A 7 15.71 16.96 -5.98
CA GLU A 7 16.06 17.44 -4.63
C GLU A 7 14.77 17.81 -3.85
N SER A 8 13.84 18.53 -4.46
CA SER A 8 12.55 18.88 -3.85
C SER A 8 11.69 17.64 -3.53
N TYR A 9 11.72 16.64 -4.41
CA TYR A 9 11.03 15.37 -4.15
C TYR A 9 11.69 14.58 -3.03
N ALA A 10 13.02 14.54 -2.98
CA ALA A 10 13.76 13.93 -1.88
C ALA A 10 13.47 14.66 -0.54
N GLU A 11 13.39 15.99 -0.54
CA GLU A 11 13.00 16.78 0.62
C GLU A 11 11.56 16.43 1.07
N LEU A 12 10.62 16.31 0.14
CA LEU A 12 9.24 15.90 0.42
C LEU A 12 9.19 14.53 1.11
N ILE A 13 9.88 13.53 0.56
CA ILE A 13 9.93 12.18 1.15
C ILE A 13 10.48 12.21 2.57
N VAL A 14 11.53 12.99 2.81
CA VAL A 14 12.22 13.04 4.11
C VAL A 14 11.43 13.85 5.13
N ARG A 15 10.87 15.01 4.75
CA ARG A 15 10.24 15.95 5.70
C ARG A 15 8.75 15.72 5.92
N VAL A 16 8.05 15.21 4.92
CA VAL A 16 6.61 14.93 4.98
C VAL A 16 6.37 13.43 5.04
N GLY A 17 7.02 12.67 4.15
CA GLY A 17 6.95 11.22 4.13
C GLY A 17 7.37 10.63 5.47
N ALA A 18 8.65 10.44 5.67
CA ALA A 18 9.19 9.87 6.90
C ALA A 18 9.25 10.86 8.09
N ASN A 19 9.14 12.17 7.85
CA ASN A 19 9.25 13.22 8.86
C ASN A 19 10.40 12.96 9.85
N ILE A 20 11.61 12.87 9.32
CA ILE A 20 12.82 12.52 10.07
C ILE A 20 13.04 13.49 11.22
N GLN A 21 13.23 12.96 12.42
CA GLN A 21 13.46 13.72 13.63
C GLN A 21 14.96 13.88 13.92
N LYS A 22 15.32 14.98 14.60
CA LYS A 22 16.72 15.24 14.97
C LYS A 22 17.26 14.13 15.88
N GLY A 23 18.40 13.57 15.47
CA GLY A 23 19.07 12.49 16.21
C GLY A 23 18.50 11.10 15.98
N GLN A 24 17.58 10.94 15.02
CA GLN A 24 16.97 9.67 14.66
C GLN A 24 17.83 8.89 13.66
N ASP A 25 17.90 7.57 13.80
CA ASP A 25 18.47 6.68 12.80
C ASP A 25 17.47 6.46 11.65
N VAL A 26 18.01 6.33 10.45
CA VAL A 26 17.23 6.13 9.21
C VAL A 26 17.73 4.92 8.45
N VAL A 27 16.81 4.11 7.92
CA VAL A 27 17.14 3.03 6.98
C VAL A 27 16.43 3.28 5.67
N ILE A 28 17.18 3.40 4.59
CA ILE A 28 16.66 3.50 3.22
C ILE A 28 16.79 2.14 2.56
N SER A 29 15.70 1.60 2.04
CA SER A 29 15.67 0.38 1.23
C SER A 29 15.40 0.74 -0.23
N ALA A 30 16.30 0.40 -1.13
CA ALA A 30 16.18 0.73 -2.55
C ALA A 30 16.79 -0.35 -3.45
N GLU A 31 16.37 -0.43 -4.71
CA GLU A 31 17.03 -1.23 -5.73
C GLU A 31 18.34 -0.56 -6.18
N LEU A 32 19.30 -1.37 -6.62
CA LEU A 32 20.63 -0.90 -7.07
C LEU A 32 20.61 0.03 -8.30
N ASP A 33 19.50 0.20 -8.95
CA ASP A 33 19.36 1.02 -10.16
C ASP A 33 19.09 2.51 -9.89
N GLN A 34 19.05 2.94 -8.60
CA GLN A 34 18.72 4.30 -8.18
C GLN A 34 19.80 4.98 -7.30
N PRO A 35 21.12 4.78 -7.53
CA PRO A 35 22.13 5.28 -6.59
C PRO A 35 22.14 6.81 -6.48
N GLU A 36 21.99 7.54 -7.57
CA GLU A 36 22.04 9.01 -7.57
C GLU A 36 20.87 9.62 -6.79
N PHE A 37 19.66 9.08 -6.93
CA PHE A 37 18.51 9.57 -6.18
C PHE A 37 18.61 9.19 -4.68
N VAL A 38 19.14 8.02 -4.39
CA VAL A 38 19.35 7.59 -2.99
C VAL A 38 20.41 8.46 -2.30
N GLU A 39 21.47 8.91 -3.01
CA GLU A 39 22.44 9.88 -2.47
C GLU A 39 21.74 11.19 -2.08
N MET A 40 20.82 11.71 -2.89
CA MET A 40 20.03 12.91 -2.55
C MET A 40 19.16 12.68 -1.30
N LEU A 41 18.52 11.49 -1.18
CA LEU A 41 17.75 11.15 0.02
C LEU A 41 18.61 11.10 1.27
N VAL A 42 19.81 10.50 1.20
CA VAL A 42 20.78 10.45 2.30
C VAL A 42 21.16 11.86 2.74
N GLU A 43 21.47 12.76 1.80
CA GLU A 43 21.78 14.15 2.09
C GLU A 43 20.60 14.85 2.77
N GLN A 44 19.37 14.70 2.25
CA GLN A 44 18.18 15.30 2.84
C GLN A 44 17.91 14.76 4.27
N CYS A 45 18.15 13.48 4.53
CA CYS A 45 18.03 12.90 5.87
C CYS A 45 19.00 13.58 6.86
N TYR A 46 20.26 13.78 6.48
CA TYR A 46 21.22 14.50 7.32
C TYR A 46 20.87 15.98 7.50
N LEU A 47 20.37 16.65 6.45
CA LEU A 47 19.87 18.03 6.54
C LEU A 47 18.63 18.14 7.44
N ALA A 48 17.82 17.09 7.55
CA ALA A 48 16.72 17.00 8.51
C ALA A 48 17.18 16.71 9.94
N GLY A 49 18.45 16.29 10.12
CA GLY A 49 19.07 16.06 11.42
C GLY A 49 19.19 14.60 11.83
N ALA A 50 19.11 13.65 10.90
CA ALA A 50 19.37 12.23 11.17
C ALA A 50 20.72 12.01 11.84
N ALA A 51 20.81 11.06 12.77
CA ALA A 51 22.06 10.68 13.43
C ALA A 51 22.89 9.73 12.56
N GLU A 52 22.25 8.73 11.99
CA GLU A 52 22.84 7.77 11.05
C GLU A 52 21.86 7.49 9.92
N VAL A 53 22.36 7.37 8.69
CA VAL A 53 21.57 6.91 7.54
C VAL A 53 22.22 5.66 6.97
N ARG A 54 21.49 4.55 6.97
CA ARG A 54 21.93 3.27 6.44
C ARG A 54 21.14 2.93 5.19
N VAL A 55 21.82 2.58 4.10
CA VAL A 55 21.19 2.16 2.85
C VAL A 55 21.26 0.64 2.73
N GLU A 56 20.13 0.01 2.50
CA GLU A 56 19.98 -1.41 2.22
C GLU A 56 19.61 -1.62 0.76
N TRP A 57 20.59 -2.03 -0.03
CA TRP A 57 20.41 -2.27 -1.44
C TRP A 57 19.81 -3.63 -1.71
N THR A 58 18.84 -3.67 -2.61
CA THR A 58 18.27 -4.89 -3.18
C THR A 58 18.55 -4.99 -4.68
N HIS A 59 18.43 -6.19 -5.22
CA HIS A 59 18.54 -6.43 -6.65
C HIS A 59 17.60 -7.56 -7.05
N GLN A 60 16.47 -7.20 -7.61
CA GLN A 60 15.38 -8.11 -7.93
C GLN A 60 15.81 -9.36 -8.73
N PRO A 61 16.70 -9.29 -9.74
CA PRO A 61 17.14 -10.48 -10.48
C PRO A 61 17.83 -11.55 -9.64
N LEU A 62 18.40 -11.20 -8.48
CA LEU A 62 19.00 -12.18 -7.57
C LEU A 62 17.94 -13.09 -6.94
N ARG A 63 16.70 -12.61 -6.74
CA ARG A 63 15.60 -13.41 -6.20
C ARG A 63 15.32 -14.62 -7.07
N LEU A 64 15.28 -14.47 -8.41
CA LEU A 64 15.13 -15.58 -9.35
C LEU A 64 16.25 -16.63 -9.18
N LYS A 65 17.49 -16.16 -9.01
CA LYS A 65 18.66 -17.05 -8.82
C LYS A 65 18.56 -17.79 -7.49
N HIS A 66 18.22 -17.09 -6.39
CA HIS A 66 18.08 -17.71 -5.09
C HIS A 66 16.98 -18.77 -5.08
N VAL A 67 15.80 -18.47 -5.63
CA VAL A 67 14.69 -19.42 -5.71
C VAL A 67 15.05 -20.60 -6.61
N LYS A 68 15.75 -20.39 -7.71
CA LYS A 68 16.17 -21.45 -8.60
C LYS A 68 17.15 -22.45 -7.95
N TYR A 69 18.16 -21.96 -7.23
CA TYR A 69 19.30 -22.77 -6.79
C TYR A 69 19.25 -23.20 -5.32
N GLN A 70 18.53 -22.53 -4.45
CA GLN A 70 18.41 -22.91 -3.05
C GLN A 70 17.22 -23.87 -2.83
N THR A 71 17.25 -24.65 -1.75
CA THR A 71 16.08 -25.43 -1.30
C THR A 71 15.06 -24.55 -0.59
N VAL A 72 13.83 -25.03 -0.38
CA VAL A 72 12.77 -24.31 0.36
C VAL A 72 13.23 -24.02 1.78
N GLU A 73 13.84 -25.00 2.44
CA GLU A 73 14.34 -24.89 3.82
C GLU A 73 15.39 -23.79 3.93
N ARG A 74 16.31 -23.74 2.94
CA ARG A 74 17.38 -22.74 2.93
C ARG A 74 16.85 -21.35 2.68
N LEU A 75 15.88 -21.19 1.79
CA LEU A 75 15.19 -19.94 1.53
C LEU A 75 14.36 -19.48 2.72
N GLY A 76 13.73 -20.42 3.41
CA GLY A 76 12.85 -20.17 4.55
C GLY A 76 13.58 -19.98 5.88
N GLU A 77 14.86 -20.30 5.95
CA GLU A 77 15.66 -20.15 7.17
C GLU A 77 15.98 -18.68 7.44
N ILE A 78 15.77 -18.23 8.67
CA ILE A 78 16.26 -16.93 9.16
C ILE A 78 17.52 -17.19 9.98
N LYS A 79 18.64 -16.63 9.55
CA LYS A 79 19.92 -16.74 10.25
C LYS A 79 19.92 -15.87 11.52
N ASP A 80 20.75 -16.24 12.49
CA ASP A 80 20.86 -15.49 13.76
C ASP A 80 21.16 -14.00 13.54
N TRP A 81 22.07 -13.68 12.62
CA TRP A 81 22.39 -12.29 12.32
C TRP A 81 21.21 -11.51 11.69
N GLU A 82 20.38 -12.16 10.87
CA GLU A 82 19.15 -11.55 10.31
C GLU A 82 18.15 -11.29 11.43
N LYS A 83 17.99 -12.25 12.34
CA LYS A 83 17.11 -12.10 13.49
C LYS A 83 17.59 -10.98 14.43
N GLN A 84 18.91 -10.92 14.71
CA GLN A 84 19.48 -9.84 15.53
C GLN A 84 19.28 -8.48 14.88
N LYS A 85 19.42 -8.35 13.58
CA LYS A 85 19.12 -7.13 12.83
C LYS A 85 17.66 -6.68 13.01
N LEU A 86 16.71 -7.62 12.93
CA LEU A 86 15.28 -7.31 13.13
C LEU A 86 14.99 -6.91 14.59
N LEU A 87 15.58 -7.60 15.56
CA LEU A 87 15.45 -7.27 16.98
C LEU A 87 16.05 -5.88 17.28
N HIS A 88 17.21 -5.55 16.71
CA HIS A 88 17.80 -4.24 16.83
C HIS A 88 16.90 -3.14 16.25
N ARG A 89 16.26 -3.36 15.12
CA ARG A 89 15.25 -2.43 14.58
C ARG A 89 14.07 -2.26 15.53
N ALA A 90 13.59 -3.36 16.14
CA ALA A 90 12.50 -3.29 17.11
C ALA A 90 12.88 -2.52 18.39
N GLU A 91 14.15 -2.53 18.78
CA GLU A 91 14.67 -1.78 19.91
C GLU A 91 14.87 -0.30 19.58
N THR A 92 15.42 0.02 18.40
CA THR A 92 15.84 1.39 18.03
C THR A 92 14.79 2.16 17.27
N LEU A 93 13.80 1.49 16.64
CA LEU A 93 12.71 2.07 15.86
C LEU A 93 13.19 3.13 14.86
N PRO A 94 14.14 2.82 13.96
CA PRO A 94 14.62 3.77 12.97
C PRO A 94 13.50 4.15 12.02
N ALA A 95 13.53 5.36 11.47
CA ALA A 95 12.65 5.71 10.38
C ALA A 95 13.01 4.90 9.12
N MET A 96 12.01 4.45 8.38
CA MET A 96 12.18 3.59 7.20
C MET A 96 11.74 4.32 5.93
N ILE A 97 12.60 4.35 4.92
CA ILE A 97 12.29 4.88 3.58
C ILE A 97 12.41 3.75 2.58
N TYR A 98 11.34 3.44 1.86
CA TYR A 98 11.30 2.43 0.82
C TYR A 98 11.15 3.13 -0.54
N ILE A 99 12.09 2.86 -1.47
CA ILE A 99 12.05 3.41 -2.81
C ILE A 99 11.74 2.30 -3.81
N GLU A 100 10.54 2.37 -4.36
CA GLU A 100 10.06 1.44 -5.38
C GLU A 100 10.63 1.80 -6.75
N SER A 101 11.29 0.84 -7.42
CA SER A 101 11.80 0.99 -8.78
C SER A 101 11.83 -0.33 -9.57
N ALA A 102 11.34 -1.41 -8.93
CA ALA A 102 11.44 -2.76 -9.46
C ALA A 102 10.72 -2.94 -10.82
N ASP A 103 11.25 -3.83 -11.65
CA ASP A 103 10.59 -4.28 -12.88
C ASP A 103 9.29 -5.03 -12.54
N PRO A 104 8.11 -4.58 -12.98
CA PRO A 104 6.84 -5.27 -12.73
C PRO A 104 6.80 -6.70 -13.27
N SER A 105 7.60 -7.02 -14.28
CA SER A 105 7.73 -8.36 -14.88
C SER A 105 9.02 -9.08 -14.46
N GLY A 106 9.82 -8.49 -13.58
CA GLY A 106 11.17 -8.97 -13.23
C GLY A 106 11.22 -10.30 -12.48
N LEU A 107 10.05 -10.81 -12.06
CA LEU A 107 9.91 -12.12 -11.42
C LEU A 107 9.15 -13.13 -12.30
N ASP A 108 8.98 -12.85 -13.59
CA ASP A 108 8.42 -13.79 -14.54
C ASP A 108 9.24 -15.10 -14.53
N GLY A 109 8.55 -16.24 -14.43
CA GLY A 109 9.18 -17.55 -14.32
C GLY A 109 9.68 -17.93 -12.92
N LEU A 110 9.38 -17.13 -11.88
CA LEU A 110 9.64 -17.52 -10.49
C LEU A 110 8.81 -18.76 -10.13
N ASP A 111 9.45 -19.74 -9.46
CA ASP A 111 8.73 -20.84 -8.82
C ASP A 111 7.93 -20.29 -7.61
N GLN A 112 6.67 -19.94 -7.89
CA GLN A 112 5.76 -19.28 -6.95
C GLN A 112 5.45 -20.17 -5.73
N GLU A 113 5.32 -21.49 -5.93
CA GLU A 113 5.04 -22.43 -4.84
C GLU A 113 6.21 -22.48 -3.86
N LYS A 114 7.42 -22.67 -4.40
CA LYS A 114 8.66 -22.70 -3.62
C LYS A 114 8.91 -21.41 -2.87
N TRP A 115 8.71 -20.28 -3.55
CA TRP A 115 8.82 -18.96 -2.95
C TRP A 115 7.80 -18.77 -1.83
N GLY A 116 6.52 -19.05 -2.08
CA GLY A 116 5.44 -18.92 -1.09
C GLY A 116 5.70 -19.72 0.18
N LYS A 117 6.12 -21.00 0.05
CA LYS A 117 6.49 -21.84 1.19
C LYS A 117 7.65 -21.24 2.02
N SER A 118 8.66 -20.71 1.34
CA SER A 118 9.79 -20.08 2.03
C SER A 118 9.40 -18.81 2.78
N VAL A 119 8.53 -18.00 2.21
CA VAL A 119 7.97 -16.80 2.86
C VAL A 119 7.18 -17.20 4.11
N GLN A 120 6.33 -18.22 4.04
CA GLN A 120 5.58 -18.72 5.19
C GLN A 120 6.49 -19.17 6.34
N MET A 121 7.60 -19.85 6.04
CA MET A 121 8.57 -20.26 7.05
C MET A 121 9.22 -19.04 7.73
N ARG A 122 9.68 -18.06 6.96
CA ARG A 122 10.29 -16.83 7.46
C ARG A 122 9.30 -15.99 8.28
N TRP A 123 8.05 -15.94 7.85
CA TRP A 123 7.01 -15.12 8.49
C TRP A 123 6.76 -15.51 9.94
N LYS A 124 6.82 -16.80 10.27
CA LYS A 124 6.67 -17.29 11.64
C LYS A 124 7.66 -16.66 12.63
N VAL A 125 8.85 -16.29 12.14
CA VAL A 125 9.89 -15.62 12.96
C VAL A 125 9.79 -14.12 12.88
N ILE A 126 9.46 -13.58 11.70
CA ILE A 126 9.43 -12.14 11.44
C ILE A 126 8.20 -11.49 12.06
N LYS A 127 7.02 -12.12 11.94
CA LYS A 127 5.75 -11.52 12.36
C LYS A 127 5.74 -11.05 13.83
N PRO A 128 6.13 -11.85 14.82
CA PRO A 128 6.11 -11.37 16.20
C PRO A 128 7.00 -10.14 16.45
N ILE A 129 8.12 -10.04 15.71
CA ILE A 129 9.03 -8.88 15.81
C ILE A 129 8.39 -7.65 15.14
N ARG A 130 7.80 -7.82 13.96
CA ARG A 130 7.07 -6.73 13.29
C ARG A 130 5.88 -6.24 14.11
N ASP A 131 5.05 -7.15 14.61
CA ASP A 131 3.90 -6.80 15.45
C ASP A 131 4.33 -5.98 16.69
N SER A 132 5.54 -6.22 17.23
CA SER A 132 6.06 -5.44 18.35
C SER A 132 6.44 -3.99 18.01
N MET A 133 6.66 -3.69 16.73
CA MET A 133 7.03 -2.37 16.20
C MET A 133 5.84 -1.60 15.61
N GLU A 134 4.71 -2.26 15.40
CA GLU A 134 3.58 -1.71 14.65
C GLU A 134 3.13 -0.35 15.19
N ASN A 135 2.95 0.59 14.29
CA ASN A 135 2.59 1.99 14.56
C ASN A 135 3.55 2.78 15.45
N LYS A 136 4.78 2.28 15.73
CA LYS A 136 5.73 2.92 16.66
C LYS A 136 6.84 3.72 15.98
N TYR A 137 6.98 3.64 14.67
CA TYR A 137 8.02 4.31 13.91
C TYR A 137 7.48 4.86 12.60
N GLN A 138 8.13 5.89 12.08
CA GLN A 138 7.77 6.47 10.78
C GLN A 138 8.29 5.59 9.66
N TRP A 139 7.49 5.49 8.60
CA TRP A 139 7.91 4.86 7.36
C TRP A 139 7.27 5.56 6.17
N VAL A 140 7.92 5.50 5.02
CA VAL A 140 7.37 6.01 3.78
C VAL A 140 7.73 5.10 2.62
N ILE A 141 6.76 4.84 1.75
CA ILE A 141 6.96 4.26 0.43
C ILE A 141 6.85 5.39 -0.60
N ALA A 142 7.87 5.51 -1.43
CA ALA A 142 7.91 6.42 -2.56
C ALA A 142 8.58 5.72 -3.73
N ALA A 143 8.66 6.34 -4.90
CA ALA A 143 9.18 5.68 -6.08
C ALA A 143 10.26 6.48 -6.81
N ALA A 144 11.09 5.76 -7.54
CA ALA A 144 12.02 6.29 -8.52
C ALA A 144 12.01 5.37 -9.77
N PRO A 145 12.05 5.89 -11.00
CA PRO A 145 11.84 5.09 -12.20
C PRO A 145 13.02 4.17 -12.51
N GLY A 146 12.87 2.87 -12.27
CA GLY A 146 13.76 1.87 -12.83
C GLY A 146 13.64 1.79 -14.36
N LYS A 147 14.74 1.48 -15.07
CA LYS A 147 14.75 1.42 -16.54
C LYS A 147 13.75 0.41 -17.10
N ALA A 148 13.70 -0.79 -16.52
CA ALA A 148 12.78 -1.84 -16.94
C ALA A 148 11.32 -1.46 -16.64
N TRP A 149 11.05 -0.86 -15.47
CA TRP A 149 9.74 -0.33 -15.13
C TRP A 149 9.31 0.76 -16.11
N ALA A 150 10.16 1.74 -16.39
CA ALA A 150 9.87 2.82 -17.33
C ALA A 150 9.54 2.29 -18.73
N LYS A 151 10.30 1.30 -19.22
CA LYS A 151 10.03 0.62 -20.51
C LYS A 151 8.75 -0.20 -20.51
N LYS A 152 8.32 -0.73 -19.36
CA LYS A 152 7.02 -1.40 -19.22
C LYS A 152 5.86 -0.41 -19.31
N VAL A 153 6.01 0.76 -18.69
CA VAL A 153 5.00 1.84 -18.72
C VAL A 153 4.93 2.51 -20.10
N PHE A 154 6.09 2.79 -20.73
CA PHE A 154 6.21 3.46 -22.02
C PHE A 154 7.00 2.59 -23.02
N PRO A 155 6.39 1.51 -23.52
CA PRO A 155 7.09 0.55 -24.38
C PRO A 155 7.53 1.13 -25.73
N GLU A 156 6.88 2.18 -26.21
CA GLU A 156 7.17 2.86 -27.49
C GLU A 156 8.37 3.81 -27.44
N LEU A 157 8.74 4.31 -26.25
CA LEU A 157 9.83 5.29 -26.10
C LEU A 157 11.20 4.61 -25.99
N GLY A 158 12.27 5.35 -26.27
CA GLY A 158 13.63 4.95 -25.92
C GLY A 158 13.83 4.84 -24.39
N GLU A 159 14.81 4.02 -23.91
CA GLU A 159 15.00 3.79 -22.47
C GLU A 159 15.15 5.11 -21.67
N ALA A 160 16.04 6.00 -22.13
CA ALA A 160 16.29 7.27 -21.44
C ALA A 160 15.04 8.18 -21.44
N GLU A 161 14.31 8.23 -22.55
CA GLU A 161 13.07 9.01 -22.67
C GLU A 161 11.95 8.42 -21.81
N ALA A 162 11.83 7.10 -21.76
CA ALA A 162 10.87 6.42 -20.89
C ALA A 162 11.12 6.70 -19.40
N VAL A 163 12.39 6.67 -18.97
CA VAL A 163 12.79 7.02 -17.59
C VAL A 163 12.44 8.47 -17.28
N GLU A 164 12.75 9.39 -18.18
CA GLU A 164 12.42 10.82 -17.99
C GLU A 164 10.90 11.04 -17.91
N LYS A 165 10.15 10.39 -18.78
CA LYS A 165 8.68 10.44 -18.78
C LYS A 165 8.06 9.88 -17.51
N LEU A 166 8.63 8.79 -16.99
CA LEU A 166 8.16 8.19 -15.74
C LEU A 166 8.52 9.08 -14.55
N TRP A 167 9.66 9.75 -14.53
CA TRP A 167 9.98 10.79 -13.54
C TRP A 167 8.95 11.92 -13.54
N GLU A 168 8.60 12.47 -14.72
CA GLU A 168 7.56 13.49 -14.84
C GLU A 168 6.24 13.01 -14.23
N ALA A 169 5.83 11.79 -14.55
CA ALA A 169 4.60 11.21 -14.01
C ALA A 169 4.63 11.01 -12.49
N ILE A 170 5.75 10.51 -11.93
CA ILE A 170 5.95 10.35 -10.48
C ILE A 170 5.87 11.69 -9.77
N LEU A 171 6.59 12.71 -10.27
CA LEU A 171 6.60 14.04 -9.65
C LEU A 171 5.21 14.71 -9.71
N TYR A 172 4.51 14.59 -10.83
CA TYR A 172 3.15 15.10 -10.98
C TYR A 172 2.18 14.44 -9.99
N THR A 173 2.14 13.11 -9.98
CA THR A 173 1.20 12.35 -9.13
C THR A 173 1.53 12.47 -7.65
N SER A 174 2.82 12.67 -7.31
CA SER A 174 3.28 12.93 -5.94
C SER A 174 3.16 14.40 -5.51
N ARG A 175 2.59 15.30 -6.34
CA ARG A 175 2.52 16.75 -6.08
C ARG A 175 3.89 17.40 -5.82
N ALA A 176 4.94 16.89 -6.46
CA ALA A 176 6.32 17.30 -6.24
C ALA A 176 6.90 18.17 -7.38
N GLU A 177 6.05 18.71 -8.27
CA GLU A 177 6.52 19.57 -9.38
C GLU A 177 6.96 20.96 -8.93
N GLY A 178 6.53 21.40 -7.73
CA GLY A 178 6.85 22.67 -7.12
C GLY A 178 7.20 22.54 -5.64
N ASP A 179 6.58 23.33 -4.78
CA ASP A 179 6.68 23.21 -3.32
C ASP A 179 5.84 22.01 -2.85
N GLY A 180 6.44 20.81 -2.89
CA GLY A 180 5.76 19.57 -2.52
C GLY A 180 5.34 19.53 -1.05
N VAL A 181 6.13 20.14 -0.17
CA VAL A 181 5.82 20.21 1.28
C VAL A 181 4.52 20.97 1.51
N LYS A 182 4.37 22.14 0.88
CA LYS A 182 3.15 22.93 0.97
C LYS A 182 1.96 22.22 0.31
N ALA A 183 2.16 21.66 -0.87
CA ALA A 183 1.10 20.93 -1.58
C ALA A 183 0.55 19.75 -0.74
N TRP A 184 1.42 19.04 -0.03
CA TRP A 184 1.01 17.95 0.87
C TRP A 184 0.34 18.44 2.15
N GLN A 185 0.67 19.63 2.66
CA GLN A 185 -0.08 20.22 3.77
C GLN A 185 -1.53 20.49 3.39
N GLU A 186 -1.76 21.06 2.20
CA GLU A 186 -3.11 21.34 1.67
C GLU A 186 -3.85 20.02 1.38
N HIS A 187 -3.18 19.04 0.78
CA HIS A 187 -3.75 17.73 0.50
C HIS A 187 -4.14 16.95 1.76
N ASN A 188 -3.26 16.90 2.75
CA ASN A 188 -3.57 16.29 4.05
C ASN A 188 -4.76 16.95 4.76
N ALA A 189 -4.92 18.27 4.60
CA ALA A 189 -6.08 18.97 5.16
C ALA A 189 -7.39 18.56 4.47
N ASP A 190 -7.40 18.40 3.13
CA ASP A 190 -8.56 17.91 2.39
C ASP A 190 -8.91 16.47 2.79
N LEU A 191 -7.93 15.56 2.79
CA LEU A 191 -8.13 14.17 3.20
C LEU A 191 -8.67 14.06 4.63
N LYS A 192 -8.09 14.85 5.55
CA LYS A 192 -8.56 14.91 6.94
C LYS A 192 -10.02 15.36 7.05
N SER A 193 -10.43 16.39 6.29
CA SER A 193 -11.81 16.87 6.25
C SER A 193 -12.78 15.76 5.83
N ARG A 194 -12.39 14.95 4.83
CA ARG A 194 -13.18 13.80 4.36
C ARG A 194 -13.29 12.72 5.43
N CYS A 195 -12.20 12.40 6.12
CA CYS A 195 -12.21 11.47 7.25
C CYS A 195 -13.15 11.96 8.37
N GLU A 196 -13.05 13.22 8.75
CA GLU A 196 -13.90 13.82 9.79
C GLU A 196 -15.39 13.71 9.45
N TYR A 197 -15.75 14.00 8.20
CA TYR A 197 -17.14 13.84 7.73
C TYR A 197 -17.58 12.37 7.82
N LEU A 198 -16.84 11.43 7.24
CA LEU A 198 -17.20 10.01 7.25
C LEU A 198 -17.31 9.46 8.69
N ASN A 199 -16.37 9.83 9.56
CA ASN A 199 -16.36 9.43 10.95
C ASN A 199 -17.54 10.01 11.74
N SER A 200 -18.10 11.16 11.32
CA SER A 200 -19.28 11.76 11.94
C SER A 200 -20.59 11.01 11.64
N LEU A 201 -20.62 10.20 10.56
CA LEU A 201 -21.85 9.53 10.10
C LEU A 201 -22.21 8.27 10.88
N GLY A 202 -21.29 7.68 11.62
CA GLY A 202 -21.55 6.42 12.35
C GLY A 202 -21.91 5.25 11.41
N LEU A 203 -21.19 5.12 10.33
CA LEU A 203 -21.42 4.09 9.30
C LEU A 203 -21.22 2.68 9.84
N ARG A 204 -22.06 1.75 9.37
CA ARG A 204 -22.00 0.32 9.70
C ARG A 204 -21.80 -0.55 8.48
N LYS A 205 -22.15 -0.06 7.27
CA LYS A 205 -21.95 -0.76 6.01
C LYS A 205 -21.63 0.22 4.89
N LEU A 206 -20.95 -0.29 3.88
CA LEU A 206 -20.80 0.35 2.58
C LEU A 206 -21.36 -0.58 1.51
N HIS A 207 -22.19 -0.02 0.61
CA HIS A 207 -22.78 -0.72 -0.53
C HIS A 207 -22.17 -0.15 -1.80
N TYR A 208 -21.53 -1.01 -2.60
CA TYR A 208 -20.86 -0.67 -3.85
C TYR A 208 -21.68 -1.16 -5.02
N LYS A 209 -21.91 -0.31 -6.03
CA LYS A 209 -22.63 -0.67 -7.22
C LYS A 209 -22.09 0.04 -8.46
N SER A 210 -21.83 -0.71 -9.53
CA SER A 210 -21.45 -0.16 -10.82
C SER A 210 -21.98 -1.02 -11.99
N ALA A 211 -21.98 -0.47 -13.20
CA ALA A 211 -22.53 -1.12 -14.39
C ALA A 211 -21.72 -2.34 -14.87
N ASN A 212 -20.48 -2.51 -14.42
CA ASN A 212 -19.66 -3.67 -14.73
C ASN A 212 -20.15 -4.98 -14.07
N GLY A 213 -21.19 -4.90 -13.22
CA GLY A 213 -21.76 -6.03 -12.49
C GLY A 213 -21.36 -6.07 -11.00
N THR A 214 -20.54 -5.13 -10.51
CA THR A 214 -20.26 -4.99 -9.08
C THR A 214 -21.56 -4.67 -8.35
N ASP A 215 -21.93 -5.56 -7.41
CA ASP A 215 -23.01 -5.39 -6.44
C ASP A 215 -22.54 -6.05 -5.14
N PHE A 216 -22.02 -5.22 -4.24
CA PHE A 216 -21.23 -5.69 -3.12
C PHE A 216 -21.52 -4.86 -1.85
N THR A 217 -21.53 -5.53 -0.73
CA THR A 217 -21.73 -4.92 0.59
C THR A 217 -20.63 -5.36 1.53
N VAL A 218 -20.05 -4.44 2.28
CA VAL A 218 -19.10 -4.72 3.35
C VAL A 218 -19.57 -4.11 4.67
N GLY A 219 -19.47 -4.88 5.77
CA GLY A 219 -19.71 -4.39 7.12
C GLY A 219 -18.50 -3.63 7.67
N LEU A 220 -18.76 -2.61 8.48
CA LEU A 220 -17.72 -1.84 9.17
C LEU A 220 -17.70 -2.18 10.66
N ILE A 221 -16.51 -2.16 11.25
CA ILE A 221 -16.33 -2.36 12.69
C ILE A 221 -17.00 -1.19 13.41
N PRO A 222 -17.83 -1.43 14.45
CA PRO A 222 -18.54 -0.35 15.17
C PRO A 222 -17.62 0.75 15.72
N GLN A 223 -16.40 0.39 16.11
CA GLN A 223 -15.37 1.29 16.62
C GLN A 223 -14.39 1.75 15.53
N ALA A 224 -14.63 1.39 14.25
CA ALA A 224 -13.73 1.79 13.16
C ALA A 224 -13.79 3.30 12.91
N GLN A 225 -12.68 3.82 12.47
CA GLN A 225 -12.53 5.16 11.92
C GLN A 225 -11.94 5.09 10.51
N PHE A 226 -12.30 6.06 9.70
CA PHE A 226 -11.62 6.32 8.44
C PHE A 226 -10.35 7.12 8.71
N LEU A 227 -9.28 6.74 8.05
CA LEU A 227 -7.96 7.36 8.07
C LEU A 227 -7.56 7.77 6.67
N ALA A 228 -6.61 8.68 6.54
CA ALA A 228 -6.03 9.06 5.26
C ALA A 228 -4.78 9.92 5.43
N GLY A 229 -3.90 9.89 4.44
CA GLY A 229 -2.74 10.76 4.35
C GLY A 229 -1.77 10.56 5.49
N ALA A 230 -1.77 11.47 6.48
CA ALA A 230 -0.80 11.45 7.57
C ALA A 230 -1.28 10.65 8.77
N GLU A 231 -0.36 9.91 9.37
CA GLU A 231 -0.52 9.13 10.61
C GLU A 231 0.36 9.67 11.73
N ASP A 232 0.08 9.29 12.97
CA ASP A 232 0.90 9.63 14.13
C ASP A 232 1.48 8.35 14.76
N THR A 233 2.79 8.37 15.06
CA THR A 233 3.44 7.24 15.71
C THR A 233 3.00 7.07 17.16
N LEU A 234 2.81 5.82 17.61
CA LEU A 234 2.54 5.51 19.01
C LEU A 234 3.72 5.91 19.89
N GLY A 235 3.42 6.58 20.99
CA GLY A 235 4.36 6.95 22.03
C GLY A 235 5.13 8.23 21.75
N THR A 236 5.62 8.44 20.54
CA THR A 236 6.36 9.66 20.16
C THR A 236 5.50 10.73 19.51
N ASN A 237 4.30 10.37 19.01
CA ASN A 237 3.35 11.26 18.33
C ASN A 237 3.98 12.05 17.17
N VAL A 238 4.88 11.41 16.42
CA VAL A 238 5.47 12.01 15.23
C VAL A 238 4.53 11.78 14.06
N ARG A 239 4.06 12.87 13.45
CA ARG A 239 3.18 12.84 12.29
C ARG A 239 3.99 12.60 11.03
N PHE A 240 3.58 11.65 10.18
CA PHE A 240 4.26 11.26 8.94
C PHE A 240 3.25 10.80 7.88
N ASN A 241 3.69 10.73 6.62
CA ASN A 241 2.86 10.22 5.53
C ASN A 241 3.45 8.90 4.99
N PRO A 242 2.80 7.76 5.22
CA PRO A 242 3.35 6.45 4.85
C PRO A 242 3.47 6.23 3.34
N ASN A 243 2.65 6.89 2.53
CA ASN A 243 2.64 6.72 1.08
C ASN A 243 2.77 8.07 0.36
N ILE A 244 3.67 8.15 -0.63
CA ILE A 244 3.82 9.27 -1.55
C ILE A 244 3.90 8.73 -2.99
N PRO A 245 2.80 8.82 -3.78
CA PRO A 245 1.53 9.50 -3.48
C PRO A 245 0.55 8.70 -2.62
N SER A 246 -0.49 9.38 -2.12
CA SER A 246 -1.71 8.79 -1.58
C SER A 246 -2.91 9.70 -1.84
N GLU A 247 -4.02 9.13 -2.30
CA GLU A 247 -5.28 9.83 -2.62
C GLU A 247 -6.46 9.23 -1.84
N GLU A 248 -6.19 8.26 -1.01
CA GLU A 248 -7.20 7.43 -0.38
C GLU A 248 -7.69 7.95 0.97
N VAL A 249 -8.95 7.63 1.24
CA VAL A 249 -9.54 7.58 2.57
C VAL A 249 -9.95 6.14 2.84
N PHE A 250 -9.39 5.49 3.82
CA PHE A 250 -9.54 4.05 4.02
C PHE A 250 -10.00 3.70 5.44
N THR A 251 -10.50 2.48 5.59
CA THR A 251 -10.75 1.85 6.89
C THR A 251 -10.65 0.33 6.78
N SER A 252 -10.37 -0.35 7.88
CA SER A 252 -10.47 -1.81 7.94
C SER A 252 -11.92 -2.24 8.16
N PRO A 253 -12.47 -3.07 7.27
CA PRO A 253 -13.83 -3.59 7.41
C PRO A 253 -13.93 -4.65 8.51
N MET A 254 -15.16 -4.95 8.91
CA MET A 254 -15.44 -6.02 9.85
C MET A 254 -15.12 -7.37 9.20
N LYS A 255 -14.16 -8.07 9.78
CA LYS A 255 -13.84 -9.46 9.43
C LYS A 255 -15.09 -10.33 9.37
N GLY A 256 -15.25 -11.06 8.28
CA GLY A 256 -16.39 -11.95 8.10
C GLY A 256 -17.71 -11.26 7.71
N GLN A 257 -17.68 -9.99 7.28
CA GLN A 257 -18.88 -9.27 6.84
C GLN A 257 -18.69 -8.67 5.45
N ALA A 258 -18.69 -9.51 4.44
CA ALA A 258 -18.65 -9.12 3.03
C ALA A 258 -19.59 -10.02 2.22
N GLU A 259 -20.43 -9.44 1.38
CA GLU A 259 -21.43 -10.13 0.59
C GLU A 259 -21.53 -9.58 -0.83
N GLY A 260 -21.67 -10.46 -1.81
CA GLY A 260 -21.87 -10.07 -3.20
C GLY A 260 -20.67 -10.33 -4.11
N ILE A 261 -20.57 -9.58 -5.18
CA ILE A 261 -19.52 -9.74 -6.18
C ILE A 261 -18.89 -8.40 -6.54
N VAL A 262 -17.59 -8.40 -6.69
CA VAL A 262 -16.82 -7.26 -7.19
C VAL A 262 -16.08 -7.64 -8.46
N TYR A 263 -15.98 -6.70 -9.38
CA TYR A 263 -15.22 -6.81 -10.64
C TYR A 263 -14.05 -5.84 -10.60
N SER A 264 -12.85 -6.32 -10.92
CA SER A 264 -11.69 -5.47 -11.06
C SER A 264 -11.85 -4.49 -12.22
N THR A 265 -11.35 -3.28 -12.04
CA THR A 265 -11.34 -2.24 -13.07
C THR A 265 -9.94 -1.97 -13.62
N ARG A 266 -8.91 -2.53 -12.97
CA ARG A 266 -7.52 -2.49 -13.39
C ARG A 266 -6.86 -3.86 -13.23
N PRO A 267 -5.81 -4.15 -14.01
CA PRO A 267 -4.97 -5.32 -13.79
C PRO A 267 -4.28 -5.24 -12.42
N LEU A 268 -4.06 -6.40 -11.81
CA LEU A 268 -3.27 -6.56 -10.60
C LEU A 268 -1.94 -7.23 -10.93
N SER A 269 -0.83 -6.63 -10.52
CA SER A 269 0.50 -7.23 -10.64
C SER A 269 0.84 -7.95 -9.33
N TYR A 270 0.54 -9.23 -9.25
CA TYR A 270 0.82 -10.02 -8.06
C TYR A 270 2.06 -10.88 -8.25
N ARG A 271 3.12 -10.58 -7.49
CA ARG A 271 4.39 -11.35 -7.50
C ARG A 271 4.96 -11.59 -8.90
N GLY A 272 4.88 -10.57 -9.78
CA GLY A 272 5.37 -10.65 -11.15
C GLY A 272 4.42 -11.35 -12.12
N THR A 273 3.23 -11.75 -11.70
CA THR A 273 2.18 -12.30 -12.57
C THR A 273 1.04 -11.30 -12.70
N MET A 274 0.68 -10.97 -13.94
CA MET A 274 -0.47 -10.10 -14.20
C MET A 274 -1.77 -10.88 -14.09
N ILE A 275 -2.70 -10.36 -13.27
CA ILE A 275 -4.07 -10.85 -13.13
C ILE A 275 -4.98 -9.82 -13.79
N GLU A 276 -5.74 -10.23 -14.82
CA GLU A 276 -6.49 -9.29 -15.65
C GLU A 276 -7.96 -9.68 -15.76
N ASN A 277 -8.85 -8.67 -15.73
CA ASN A 277 -10.30 -8.82 -15.89
C ASN A 277 -10.85 -9.91 -14.97
N PHE A 278 -10.73 -9.68 -13.67
CA PHE A 278 -11.12 -10.66 -12.68
C PHE A 278 -12.32 -10.21 -11.84
N SER A 279 -12.95 -11.19 -11.23
CA SER A 279 -14.02 -10.99 -10.26
C SER A 279 -13.82 -11.85 -9.02
N ILE A 280 -14.29 -11.35 -7.88
CA ILE A 280 -14.25 -12.04 -6.60
C ILE A 280 -15.66 -12.02 -6.01
N ARG A 281 -16.17 -13.20 -5.64
CA ARG A 281 -17.44 -13.36 -4.93
C ARG A 281 -17.20 -13.63 -3.46
N PHE A 282 -17.95 -12.92 -2.64
CA PHE A 282 -17.95 -13.07 -1.19
C PHE A 282 -19.30 -13.58 -0.70
N GLU A 283 -19.26 -14.54 0.21
CA GLU A 283 -20.43 -15.05 0.94
C GLU A 283 -20.03 -15.27 2.41
N ASN A 284 -20.82 -14.75 3.34
CA ASN A 284 -20.51 -14.81 4.76
C ASN A 284 -19.11 -14.27 5.11
N GLY A 285 -18.72 -13.20 4.43
CA GLY A 285 -17.44 -12.50 4.61
C GLY A 285 -16.21 -13.18 4.04
N LYS A 286 -16.35 -14.32 3.33
CA LYS A 286 -15.24 -15.06 2.74
C LYS A 286 -15.37 -15.14 1.23
N VAL A 287 -14.24 -15.13 0.55
CA VAL A 287 -14.16 -15.44 -0.87
C VAL A 287 -14.62 -16.87 -1.12
N THR A 288 -15.64 -17.04 -1.97
CA THR A 288 -16.18 -18.33 -2.37
C THR A 288 -15.88 -18.67 -3.83
N GLU A 289 -15.70 -17.66 -4.68
CA GLU A 289 -15.37 -17.83 -6.10
C GLU A 289 -14.44 -16.72 -6.56
N VAL A 290 -13.46 -17.08 -7.38
CA VAL A 290 -12.63 -16.13 -8.14
C VAL A 290 -12.62 -16.56 -9.61
N LYS A 291 -12.66 -15.58 -10.51
CA LYS A 291 -12.52 -15.77 -11.96
C LYS A 291 -11.58 -14.72 -12.52
N ALA A 292 -10.74 -15.06 -13.46
CA ALA A 292 -9.91 -14.11 -14.19
C ALA A 292 -9.74 -14.53 -15.64
N GLN A 293 -9.65 -13.54 -16.54
CA GLN A 293 -9.32 -13.80 -17.95
C GLN A 293 -7.86 -14.25 -18.08
N LYS A 294 -6.97 -13.67 -17.25
CA LYS A 294 -5.55 -14.03 -17.18
C LYS A 294 -5.11 -14.05 -15.70
N GLY A 295 -4.24 -15.00 -15.36
CA GLY A 295 -3.66 -15.09 -14.01
C GLY A 295 -4.61 -15.69 -12.96
N GLU A 296 -5.66 -16.44 -13.31
CA GLU A 296 -6.62 -17.01 -12.37
C GLU A 296 -5.95 -17.90 -11.30
N ASP A 297 -4.94 -18.70 -11.69
CA ASP A 297 -4.22 -19.55 -10.73
C ASP A 297 -3.42 -18.74 -9.72
N ALA A 298 -2.87 -17.58 -10.12
CA ALA A 298 -2.21 -16.67 -9.20
C ALA A 298 -3.22 -16.05 -8.22
N LEU A 299 -4.41 -15.67 -8.68
CA LEU A 299 -5.49 -15.18 -7.83
C LEU A 299 -5.98 -16.24 -6.85
N LYS A 300 -6.13 -17.49 -7.29
CA LYS A 300 -6.45 -18.63 -6.41
C LYS A 300 -5.37 -18.87 -5.36
N THR A 301 -4.11 -18.75 -5.75
CA THR A 301 -2.98 -18.89 -4.81
C THR A 301 -2.99 -17.78 -3.77
N LEU A 302 -3.25 -16.55 -4.16
CA LEU A 302 -3.38 -15.39 -3.28
C LEU A 302 -4.47 -15.64 -2.23
N VAL A 303 -5.69 -15.95 -2.67
CA VAL A 303 -6.86 -16.19 -1.80
C VAL A 303 -6.65 -17.38 -0.83
N ASN A 304 -5.82 -18.35 -1.19
CA ASN A 304 -5.56 -19.53 -0.38
C ASN A 304 -4.22 -19.48 0.39
N MET A 305 -3.61 -18.30 0.56
CA MET A 305 -2.34 -18.16 1.27
C MET A 305 -2.46 -18.54 2.75
N ASP A 306 -3.53 -18.08 3.40
CA ASP A 306 -3.94 -18.46 4.76
C ASP A 306 -5.47 -18.25 4.93
N GLU A 307 -6.00 -18.42 6.15
CA GLU A 307 -7.44 -18.20 6.38
C GLU A 307 -7.83 -16.72 6.30
N GLY A 308 -6.95 -15.80 6.69
CA GLY A 308 -7.19 -14.36 6.60
C GLY A 308 -7.21 -13.84 5.17
N SER A 309 -6.44 -14.45 4.26
CA SER A 309 -6.39 -14.06 2.85
C SER A 309 -7.71 -14.25 2.08
N LYS A 310 -8.66 -15.00 2.66
CA LYS A 310 -10.03 -15.15 2.14
C LYS A 310 -10.97 -14.01 2.53
N MET A 311 -10.52 -13.09 3.35
CA MET A 311 -11.33 -12.01 3.90
C MET A 311 -10.70 -10.66 3.59
N LEU A 312 -11.50 -9.60 3.68
CA LEU A 312 -11.00 -8.25 3.48
C LEU A 312 -10.24 -7.73 4.69
N GLY A 313 -9.17 -6.98 4.43
CA GLY A 313 -8.40 -6.19 5.40
C GLY A 313 -8.64 -4.70 5.26
N GLU A 314 -9.01 -4.26 4.04
CA GLU A 314 -9.21 -2.85 3.76
C GLU A 314 -10.37 -2.58 2.80
N CYS A 315 -10.99 -1.42 2.97
CA CYS A 315 -11.80 -0.75 1.97
C CYS A 315 -11.39 0.72 1.85
N ALA A 316 -10.88 1.08 0.67
CA ALA A 316 -10.35 2.41 0.37
C ALA A 316 -11.24 3.16 -0.63
N LEU A 317 -11.42 4.43 -0.36
CA LEU A 317 -12.24 5.37 -1.12
C LEU A 317 -11.33 6.37 -1.81
N VAL A 318 -11.20 6.24 -3.12
CA VAL A 318 -10.38 7.10 -3.98
C VAL A 318 -11.28 7.67 -5.08
N PRO A 319 -11.37 9.00 -5.25
CA PRO A 319 -12.20 9.56 -6.31
C PRO A 319 -11.68 9.17 -7.68
N PHE A 320 -12.59 8.93 -8.62
CA PHE A 320 -12.23 8.68 -10.03
C PHE A 320 -11.44 9.84 -10.62
N ASP A 321 -11.72 11.06 -10.17
CA ASP A 321 -10.95 12.26 -10.51
C ASP A 321 -9.72 12.41 -9.58
N SER A 322 -8.77 11.46 -9.68
CA SER A 322 -7.47 11.52 -8.99
C SER A 322 -6.33 11.91 -9.95
N PRO A 323 -5.24 12.53 -9.49
CA PRO A 323 -4.08 12.84 -10.34
C PRO A 323 -3.52 11.63 -11.05
N ILE A 324 -3.48 10.47 -10.37
CA ILE A 324 -3.00 9.21 -10.93
C ILE A 324 -3.90 8.75 -12.07
N ARG A 325 -5.21 8.75 -11.86
CA ARG A 325 -6.18 8.39 -12.90
C ARG A 325 -6.13 9.35 -14.08
N ASN A 326 -6.04 10.65 -13.81
CA ASN A 326 -6.01 11.72 -14.81
C ASN A 326 -4.73 11.72 -15.66
N SER A 327 -3.63 11.16 -15.15
CA SER A 327 -2.41 10.97 -15.95
C SER A 327 -2.63 10.04 -17.15
N GLY A 328 -3.67 9.19 -17.12
CA GLY A 328 -3.92 8.17 -18.13
C GLY A 328 -2.90 7.03 -18.14
N ILE A 329 -1.98 7.00 -17.20
CA ILE A 329 -0.87 6.05 -17.13
C ILE A 329 -1.30 4.83 -16.30
N MET A 330 -0.95 3.63 -16.80
CA MET A 330 -0.92 2.41 -16.00
C MET A 330 0.52 2.24 -15.49
N PHE A 331 0.71 2.38 -14.18
CA PHE A 331 2.05 2.35 -13.61
C PHE A 331 2.58 0.92 -13.43
N TYR A 332 1.72 -0.08 -13.34
CA TYR A 332 2.08 -1.46 -12.98
C TYR A 332 2.80 -1.53 -11.62
N ASN A 333 2.46 -0.62 -10.73
CA ASN A 333 2.97 -0.52 -9.38
C ASN A 333 1.81 -0.18 -8.44
N THR A 334 1.65 -0.97 -7.38
CA THR A 334 0.48 -0.90 -6.48
C THR A 334 0.36 0.47 -5.83
N LEU A 335 1.45 1.07 -5.33
CA LEU A 335 1.43 2.41 -4.72
C LEU A 335 0.72 3.48 -5.58
N PHE A 336 0.87 3.40 -6.91
CA PHE A 336 0.21 4.34 -7.83
C PHE A 336 -1.16 3.83 -8.24
N ASP A 337 -1.26 2.58 -8.67
CA ASP A 337 -2.47 2.07 -9.31
C ASP A 337 -3.64 1.92 -8.33
N GLU A 338 -3.38 1.66 -7.04
CA GLU A 338 -4.39 1.70 -5.96
C GLU A 338 -4.95 3.11 -5.77
N ASN A 339 -4.10 4.13 -5.84
CA ASN A 339 -4.47 5.54 -5.71
C ASN A 339 -5.13 6.15 -6.97
N ALA A 340 -5.36 5.34 -8.00
CA ALA A 340 -6.11 5.73 -9.20
C ALA A 340 -7.61 5.39 -9.10
N ALA A 341 -8.06 4.61 -8.11
CA ALA A 341 -9.44 4.16 -8.01
C ALA A 341 -9.77 3.63 -6.61
N CYS A 342 -11.06 3.65 -6.25
CA CYS A 342 -11.51 2.88 -5.08
C CYS A 342 -11.02 1.45 -5.18
N HIS A 343 -10.51 0.91 -4.07
CA HIS A 343 -9.97 -0.44 -4.01
C HIS A 343 -10.39 -1.17 -2.73
N LEU A 344 -10.19 -2.45 -2.72
CA LEU A 344 -10.35 -3.33 -1.58
C LEU A 344 -9.06 -4.13 -1.41
N ALA A 345 -8.65 -4.44 -0.18
CA ALA A 345 -7.54 -5.36 0.03
C ALA A 345 -8.02 -6.70 0.58
N LEU A 346 -7.47 -7.79 0.04
CA LEU A 346 -7.54 -9.10 0.67
C LEU A 346 -6.42 -9.23 1.70
N GLY A 347 -6.76 -9.74 2.88
CA GLY A 347 -5.76 -10.10 3.88
C GLY A 347 -5.74 -9.24 5.14
N ASP A 348 -4.54 -8.82 5.57
CA ASP A 348 -4.31 -8.16 6.85
C ASP A 348 -5.00 -6.79 6.91
N GLY A 349 -5.56 -6.46 8.06
CA GLY A 349 -6.19 -5.16 8.33
C GLY A 349 -5.34 -4.33 9.29
N PHE A 350 -5.67 -3.05 9.40
CA PHE A 350 -4.90 -2.06 10.15
C PHE A 350 -5.51 -1.80 11.52
N ALA A 351 -4.74 -2.04 12.59
CA ALA A 351 -5.18 -1.85 13.96
C ALA A 351 -5.50 -0.38 14.29
N ASN A 352 -4.79 0.58 13.67
CA ASN A 352 -5.01 2.02 13.82
C ASN A 352 -6.36 2.48 13.24
N CYS A 353 -7.06 1.65 12.44
CA CYS A 353 -8.44 1.89 12.07
C CYS A 353 -9.43 1.71 13.23
N ILE A 354 -9.04 1.16 14.37
CA ILE A 354 -9.86 1.17 15.59
C ILE A 354 -9.67 2.51 16.29
N LYS A 355 -10.76 3.18 16.62
CA LYS A 355 -10.71 4.43 17.39
C LYS A 355 -10.05 4.20 18.73
N ASP A 356 -9.14 5.10 19.12
CA ASP A 356 -8.36 5.03 20.36
C ASP A 356 -7.56 3.71 20.48
N PHE A 357 -7.08 3.18 19.34
CA PHE A 357 -6.41 1.86 19.26
C PHE A 357 -5.17 1.76 20.16
N GLU A 358 -4.56 2.86 20.52
CA GLU A 358 -3.43 2.93 21.47
C GLU A 358 -3.78 2.38 22.87
N ASN A 359 -5.07 2.29 23.20
CA ASN A 359 -5.55 1.72 24.45
C ASN A 359 -5.77 0.20 24.38
N TYR A 360 -5.55 -0.41 23.23
CA TYR A 360 -5.79 -1.83 22.97
C TYR A 360 -4.52 -2.54 22.54
N THR A 361 -4.44 -3.81 22.87
CA THR A 361 -3.44 -4.68 22.25
C THR A 361 -3.84 -5.02 20.81
N LEU A 362 -2.88 -5.40 19.98
CA LEU A 362 -3.16 -5.87 18.61
C LEU A 362 -4.19 -7.03 18.60
N GLU A 363 -4.10 -7.95 19.58
CA GLU A 363 -5.05 -9.06 19.71
C GLU A 363 -6.47 -8.55 20.02
N GLN A 364 -6.61 -7.58 20.89
CA GLN A 364 -7.92 -6.95 21.16
C GLN A 364 -8.49 -6.25 19.92
N CYS A 365 -7.66 -5.58 19.11
CA CYS A 365 -8.11 -5.02 17.83
C CYS A 365 -8.60 -6.12 16.87
N ARG A 366 -7.92 -7.26 16.84
CA ARG A 366 -8.33 -8.43 16.05
C ARG A 366 -9.64 -9.04 16.56
N GLU A 367 -9.85 -9.10 17.85
CA GLU A 367 -11.13 -9.52 18.47
C GLU A 367 -12.28 -8.57 18.14
N MET A 368 -12.02 -7.27 18.00
CA MET A 368 -13.01 -6.27 17.57
C MET A 368 -13.40 -6.40 16.10
N GLY A 369 -12.61 -7.12 15.30
CA GLY A 369 -12.95 -7.39 13.90
C GLY A 369 -11.86 -7.10 12.87
N ILE A 370 -10.68 -6.63 13.27
CA ILE A 370 -9.53 -6.48 12.37
C ILE A 370 -9.11 -7.86 11.85
N ASN A 371 -9.01 -8.01 10.55
CA ASN A 371 -8.54 -9.25 9.96
C ASN A 371 -7.03 -9.41 10.12
N SER A 372 -6.55 -10.64 10.23
CA SER A 372 -5.12 -10.95 10.31
C SER A 372 -4.74 -11.97 9.26
N SER A 373 -3.72 -11.65 8.47
CA SER A 373 -3.22 -12.48 7.38
C SER A 373 -1.71 -12.30 7.22
N MET A 374 -1.13 -13.14 6.36
CA MET A 374 0.26 -13.02 5.89
C MET A 374 0.38 -12.08 4.68
N ILE A 375 -0.73 -11.71 4.08
CA ILE A 375 -0.80 -10.83 2.92
C ILE A 375 -1.68 -9.62 3.21
N HIS A 376 -1.40 -8.55 2.50
CA HIS A 376 -2.27 -7.42 2.25
C HIS A 376 -2.13 -7.13 0.75
N GLU A 377 -3.20 -7.28 0.00
CA GLU A 377 -3.13 -7.17 -1.46
C GLU A 377 -4.32 -6.40 -2.02
N ASP A 378 -4.03 -5.22 -2.55
CA ASP A 378 -5.02 -4.27 -3.06
C ASP A 378 -5.44 -4.62 -4.47
N PHE A 379 -6.75 -4.50 -4.74
CA PHE A 379 -7.30 -4.64 -6.08
C PHE A 379 -8.37 -3.58 -6.36
N MET A 380 -8.25 -2.93 -7.50
CA MET A 380 -9.01 -1.76 -7.87
C MET A 380 -10.39 -2.15 -8.42
N ILE A 381 -11.43 -1.51 -7.88
CA ILE A 381 -12.85 -1.69 -8.26
C ILE A 381 -13.51 -0.38 -8.68
N GLY A 382 -12.83 0.76 -8.51
CA GLY A 382 -13.35 2.09 -8.83
C GLY A 382 -13.53 2.29 -10.33
N SER A 383 -14.65 2.92 -10.72
CA SER A 383 -15.01 3.29 -12.09
C SER A 383 -15.74 4.62 -12.11
N GLU A 384 -15.89 5.24 -13.30
CA GLU A 384 -16.59 6.52 -13.47
C GLU A 384 -18.08 6.46 -13.10
N ASP A 385 -18.67 5.26 -13.03
CA ASP A 385 -20.07 5.03 -12.69
C ASP A 385 -20.26 4.39 -11.32
N LEU A 386 -19.17 4.19 -10.55
CA LEU A 386 -19.26 3.60 -9.21
C LEU A 386 -20.09 4.49 -8.28
N ASN A 387 -21.06 3.87 -7.65
CA ASN A 387 -21.84 4.47 -6.57
C ASN A 387 -21.57 3.74 -5.26
N ILE A 388 -21.32 4.50 -4.18
CA ILE A 388 -21.15 3.95 -2.84
C ILE A 388 -22.16 4.61 -1.92
N THR A 389 -22.98 3.79 -1.26
CA THR A 389 -23.95 4.22 -0.26
C THR A 389 -23.53 3.71 1.09
N GLY A 390 -23.33 4.58 2.06
CA GLY A 390 -23.14 4.24 3.46
C GLY A 390 -24.48 3.96 4.14
N GLU A 391 -24.52 2.97 5.03
CA GLU A 391 -25.64 2.70 5.94
C GLU A 391 -25.19 2.95 7.37
N THR A 392 -25.89 3.86 8.06
CA THR A 392 -25.58 4.22 9.44
C THR A 392 -26.13 3.17 10.42
N GLU A 393 -25.80 3.32 11.71
CA GLU A 393 -26.34 2.47 12.76
C GLU A 393 -27.87 2.53 12.87
N SER A 394 -28.48 3.69 12.56
CA SER A 394 -29.94 3.87 12.52
C SER A 394 -30.60 3.27 11.28
N GLY A 395 -29.83 2.78 10.32
CA GLY A 395 -30.31 2.29 9.01
C GLY A 395 -30.54 3.41 7.99
N GLU A 396 -30.14 4.65 8.28
CA GLU A 396 -30.17 5.73 7.31
C GLU A 396 -29.14 5.49 6.21
N ARG A 397 -29.50 5.82 4.96
CA ARG A 397 -28.61 5.69 3.80
C ARG A 397 -28.09 7.04 3.37
N VAL A 398 -26.75 7.15 3.31
CA VAL A 398 -26.03 8.36 2.91
C VAL A 398 -25.22 8.07 1.65
N GLN A 399 -25.38 8.91 0.62
CA GLN A 399 -24.59 8.78 -0.60
C GLN A 399 -23.15 9.24 -0.33
N ILE A 400 -22.18 8.32 -0.41
CA ILE A 400 -20.77 8.61 -0.20
C ILE A 400 -20.06 8.90 -1.54
N PHE A 401 -20.28 8.05 -2.56
CA PHE A 401 -19.80 8.25 -3.92
C PHE A 401 -20.96 8.27 -4.90
N LYS A 402 -20.91 9.19 -5.85
CA LYS A 402 -21.82 9.25 -6.97
C LYS A 402 -21.02 9.45 -8.26
N ASN A 403 -21.26 8.56 -9.24
CA ASN A 403 -20.53 8.59 -10.51
C ASN A 403 -19.00 8.64 -10.29
N GLY A 404 -18.50 7.74 -9.46
CA GLY A 404 -17.06 7.57 -9.21
C GLY A 404 -16.41 8.60 -8.31
N ASN A 405 -17.12 9.65 -7.87
CA ASN A 405 -16.53 10.75 -7.10
C ASN A 405 -17.30 11.02 -5.80
N TRP A 406 -16.66 11.75 -4.89
CA TRP A 406 -17.28 12.17 -3.63
C TRP A 406 -18.63 12.86 -3.88
N ALA A 407 -19.63 12.53 -3.07
CA ALA A 407 -20.98 13.09 -3.16
C ALA A 407 -21.22 14.22 -2.14
N PHE A 408 -20.17 14.67 -1.43
CA PHE A 408 -20.21 15.71 -0.41
C PHE A 408 -18.99 16.62 -0.51
#